data_75b777834b659a7b81a4a976af988acc
#
_entry.id   75b777834b659a7b81a4a976af988acc
#
_cell.length_a   1.000
_cell.length_b   1.000
_cell.length_c   1.000
_cell.angle_alpha   90.00
_cell.angle_beta   90.00
_cell.angle_gamma   90.00
#
_symmetry.space_group_name_H-M   'P 1'
#
loop_
_entity.id
_entity.type
_entity.pdbx_description
1 polymer ?
#
loop_
_entity_poly.entity_id
_entity_poly.type
_entity_poly.pdbx_seq_one_letter_code
_entity_poly.pdbx_strand_id
1 'polypeptide(L)'
;KLVPTVGKIMESYYPEVLEKQDFIEKIIKSEEESFARTLHSGQHFAQSIVEELKAKGQSVISGTDVFKLYDTYGFPVELTQEIAEEAGMTVDREGFETAMKEQQERARASVVKGGSMGMQNETLQNITAESHFNYEKEALSAKLVAIVAADEEVEEVSTGKAYLVFSETPFYAEMGGQVADHGHIFDSEGQLIAQVVDVQKAPNGQPLHTVEVVAPLTLNQEYKLEIDHNRRHRVMKNHTATHLLHAALHNVLGKHATQAGSLNEVEFLRFDFTHFQAVTAEELRRIEQEVNEKIWEAIDIKTIETDIDTAKEMGAMALFGEKYGKEVRVVKIGDYSIELCGGTHMKNTSEIGLFKIVKEEGIGSGTRRILAVTSKEAFEAYRQEEDALKAIATTLKVPQMKEVSRKVEALQEQLRQLQKENAELKEKAAAAASGEVFKNVQEANGHSFIASQVSVSDAGALRTFADTWKQKDYSDVLVLVAAIGEKVNVLVASKTKDIHAGNLIKELAPIVNGRGGGKPDMAMAGGSNQAAIQELLTAVPEKL
;
A
#
# COMPACT_ATOMS: atom_id res chain seq x y z
N LYS A 1 -19.49 -24.55 -5.91
CA LYS A 1 -20.51 -25.66 -5.95
C LYS A 1 -21.92 -25.18 -5.55
N LEU A 2 -22.07 -24.16 -4.73
CA LEU A 2 -23.39 -23.66 -4.28
C LEU A 2 -24.01 -22.63 -5.23
N VAL A 3 -23.22 -21.90 -6.01
CA VAL A 3 -23.68 -20.81 -6.89
C VAL A 3 -24.79 -21.26 -7.86
N PRO A 4 -24.65 -22.37 -8.60
CA PRO A 4 -25.72 -22.83 -9.49
C PRO A 4 -27.03 -23.17 -8.75
N THR A 5 -26.92 -23.69 -7.53
CA THR A 5 -28.10 -24.03 -6.71
C THR A 5 -28.82 -22.78 -6.23
N VAL A 6 -28.05 -21.79 -5.74
CA VAL A 6 -28.61 -20.49 -5.33
C VAL A 6 -29.22 -19.76 -6.53
N GLY A 7 -28.54 -19.76 -7.69
CA GLY A 7 -29.04 -19.16 -8.91
C GLY A 7 -30.39 -19.74 -9.34
N LYS A 8 -30.56 -21.07 -9.31
CA LYS A 8 -31.85 -21.74 -9.62
C LYS A 8 -32.96 -21.42 -8.62
N ILE A 9 -32.64 -21.33 -7.33
CA ILE A 9 -33.63 -21.00 -6.30
C ILE A 9 -34.11 -19.56 -6.44
N MET A 10 -33.22 -18.65 -6.81
CA MET A 10 -33.47 -17.21 -6.87
C MET A 10 -33.85 -16.71 -8.28
N GLU A 11 -33.89 -17.57 -9.28
CA GLU A 11 -34.03 -17.23 -10.70
C GLU A 11 -35.19 -16.27 -11.00
N SER A 12 -36.34 -16.45 -10.31
CA SER A 12 -37.53 -15.61 -10.50
C SER A 12 -37.38 -14.18 -9.96
N TYR A 13 -36.44 -13.93 -9.05
CA TYR A 13 -36.21 -12.63 -8.42
C TYR A 13 -34.89 -11.99 -8.81
N TYR A 14 -33.86 -12.83 -9.08
CA TYR A 14 -32.48 -12.40 -9.37
C TYR A 14 -31.90 -13.26 -10.50
N PRO A 15 -32.43 -13.16 -11.74
CA PRO A 15 -31.97 -13.95 -12.89
C PRO A 15 -30.47 -13.69 -13.21
N GLU A 16 -29.96 -12.51 -12.88
CA GLU A 16 -28.56 -12.13 -13.07
C GLU A 16 -27.55 -13.02 -12.33
N VAL A 17 -27.97 -13.77 -11.31
CA VAL A 17 -27.10 -14.73 -10.61
C VAL A 17 -26.74 -15.89 -11.53
N LEU A 18 -27.67 -16.36 -12.35
CA LEU A 18 -27.40 -17.39 -13.37
C LEU A 18 -26.66 -16.81 -14.58
N GLU A 19 -27.04 -15.62 -15.03
CA GLU A 19 -26.39 -14.95 -16.15
C GLU A 19 -24.88 -14.68 -15.88
N LYS A 20 -24.53 -14.35 -14.63
CA LYS A 20 -23.18 -14.05 -14.16
C LYS A 20 -22.52 -15.21 -13.40
N GLN A 21 -23.07 -16.43 -13.50
CA GLN A 21 -22.63 -17.58 -12.69
C GLN A 21 -21.12 -17.80 -12.77
N ASP A 22 -20.53 -17.85 -13.95
CA ASP A 22 -19.10 -18.09 -14.14
C ASP A 22 -18.23 -17.02 -13.49
N PHE A 23 -18.67 -15.78 -13.53
CA PHE A 23 -17.98 -14.66 -12.88
C PHE A 23 -18.05 -14.76 -11.36
N ILE A 24 -19.24 -15.05 -10.82
CA ILE A 24 -19.45 -15.22 -9.37
C ILE A 24 -18.63 -16.40 -8.85
N GLU A 25 -18.59 -17.52 -9.58
CA GLU A 25 -17.78 -18.69 -9.21
C GLU A 25 -16.28 -18.38 -9.18
N LYS A 26 -15.78 -17.61 -10.14
CA LYS A 26 -14.37 -17.19 -10.18
C LYS A 26 -14.01 -16.28 -9.00
N ILE A 27 -14.88 -15.32 -8.66
CA ILE A 27 -14.67 -14.45 -7.49
C ILE A 27 -14.61 -15.28 -6.21
N ILE A 28 -15.64 -16.11 -5.96
CA ILE A 28 -15.71 -16.94 -4.75
C ILE A 28 -14.48 -17.85 -4.65
N LYS A 29 -14.09 -18.48 -5.77
CA LYS A 29 -12.90 -19.34 -5.79
C LYS A 29 -11.62 -18.56 -5.47
N SER A 30 -11.44 -17.37 -6.04
CA SER A 30 -10.30 -16.52 -5.76
C SER A 30 -10.23 -16.11 -4.28
N GLU A 31 -11.38 -15.78 -3.69
CA GLU A 31 -11.50 -15.44 -2.27
C GLU A 31 -11.21 -16.65 -1.37
N GLU A 32 -11.76 -17.83 -1.69
CA GLU A 32 -11.48 -19.06 -0.95
C GLU A 32 -9.98 -19.42 -0.98
N GLU A 33 -9.33 -19.30 -2.14
CA GLU A 33 -7.90 -19.52 -2.29
C GLU A 33 -7.05 -18.48 -1.56
N SER A 34 -7.46 -17.23 -1.58
CA SER A 34 -6.80 -16.14 -0.83
C SER A 34 -6.94 -16.35 0.67
N PHE A 35 -8.14 -16.65 1.14
CA PHE A 35 -8.42 -16.94 2.53
C PHE A 35 -7.66 -18.17 3.04
N ALA A 36 -7.57 -19.23 2.23
CA ALA A 36 -6.79 -20.42 2.59
C ALA A 36 -5.29 -20.10 2.79
N ARG A 37 -4.70 -19.25 1.92
CA ARG A 37 -3.31 -18.79 2.10
C ARG A 37 -3.15 -17.96 3.36
N THR A 38 -4.09 -17.06 3.63
CA THR A 38 -4.12 -16.22 4.83
C THR A 38 -4.23 -17.06 6.09
N LEU A 39 -5.12 -18.05 6.11
CA LEU A 39 -5.25 -18.99 7.23
C LEU A 39 -3.95 -19.75 7.49
N HIS A 40 -3.31 -20.26 6.45
CA HIS A 40 -2.05 -20.99 6.61
C HIS A 40 -0.93 -20.11 7.19
N SER A 41 -0.78 -18.90 6.68
CA SER A 41 0.22 -17.94 7.16
C SER A 41 -0.08 -17.47 8.59
N GLY A 42 -1.34 -17.17 8.89
CA GLY A 42 -1.79 -16.75 10.21
C GLY A 42 -1.62 -17.86 11.27
N GLN A 43 -1.96 -19.11 10.92
CA GLN A 43 -1.78 -20.27 11.79
C GLN A 43 -0.29 -20.48 12.15
N HIS A 44 0.59 -20.37 11.15
CA HIS A 44 2.04 -20.52 11.39
C HIS A 44 2.58 -19.42 12.31
N PHE A 45 2.11 -18.20 12.14
CA PHE A 45 2.51 -17.07 13.00
C PHE A 45 1.93 -17.21 14.41
N ALA A 46 0.65 -17.61 14.56
CA ALA A 46 0.04 -17.87 15.86
C ALA A 46 0.78 -18.97 16.63
N GLN A 47 1.17 -20.06 15.96
CA GLN A 47 1.97 -21.13 16.55
C GLN A 47 3.34 -20.63 17.02
N SER A 48 4.00 -19.76 16.24
CA SER A 48 5.31 -19.20 16.65
C SER A 48 5.19 -18.33 17.90
N ILE A 49 4.11 -17.54 18.04
CA ILE A 49 3.81 -16.77 19.26
C ILE A 49 3.63 -17.71 20.46
N VAL A 50 2.85 -18.77 20.30
CA VAL A 50 2.62 -19.77 21.35
C VAL A 50 3.92 -20.42 21.81
N GLU A 51 4.80 -20.81 20.89
CA GLU A 51 6.10 -21.40 21.22
C GLU A 51 7.01 -20.42 21.97
N GLU A 52 7.04 -19.16 21.53
CA GLU A 52 7.81 -18.10 22.17
C GLU A 52 7.32 -17.82 23.61
N LEU A 53 6.01 -17.73 23.81
CA LEU A 53 5.40 -17.51 25.11
C LEU A 53 5.62 -18.70 26.05
N LYS A 54 5.52 -19.95 25.55
CA LYS A 54 5.88 -21.17 26.32
C LYS A 54 7.33 -21.14 26.80
N ALA A 55 8.25 -20.74 25.92
CA ALA A 55 9.67 -20.63 26.27
C ALA A 55 9.92 -19.57 27.35
N LYS A 56 9.08 -18.52 27.42
CA LYS A 56 9.13 -17.46 28.43
C LYS A 56 8.32 -17.74 29.70
N GLY A 57 7.59 -18.84 29.76
CA GLY A 57 6.71 -19.20 30.89
C GLY A 57 5.47 -18.29 30.98
N GLN A 58 5.05 -17.68 29.88
CA GLN A 58 3.86 -16.82 29.79
C GLN A 58 2.68 -17.64 29.25
N SER A 59 1.46 -17.28 29.69
CA SER A 59 0.23 -18.01 29.34
C SER A 59 -0.85 -17.14 28.70
N VAL A 60 -0.52 -15.90 28.33
CA VAL A 60 -1.48 -14.96 27.72
C VAL A 60 -0.88 -14.40 26.43
N ILE A 61 -1.62 -14.54 25.33
CA ILE A 61 -1.29 -13.86 24.05
C ILE A 61 -1.76 -12.41 24.18
N SER A 62 -0.86 -11.44 23.93
CA SER A 62 -1.17 -10.03 24.07
C SER A 62 -2.24 -9.57 23.06
N GLY A 63 -3.07 -8.61 23.45
CA GLY A 63 -4.07 -8.00 22.55
C GLY A 63 -3.46 -7.37 21.29
N THR A 64 -2.21 -6.89 21.41
CA THR A 64 -1.44 -6.34 20.27
C THR A 64 -1.04 -7.44 19.27
N ASP A 65 -0.64 -8.61 19.73
CA ASP A 65 -0.29 -9.74 18.86
C ASP A 65 -1.54 -10.31 18.18
N VAL A 66 -2.67 -10.40 18.92
CA VAL A 66 -3.97 -10.80 18.37
C VAL A 66 -4.44 -9.81 17.31
N PHE A 67 -4.29 -8.50 17.58
CA PHE A 67 -4.63 -7.46 16.62
C PHE A 67 -3.75 -7.55 15.38
N LYS A 68 -2.47 -7.81 15.51
CA LYS A 68 -1.55 -8.01 14.37
C LYS A 68 -1.93 -9.23 13.53
N LEU A 69 -2.32 -10.33 14.15
CA LEU A 69 -2.85 -11.52 13.45
C LEU A 69 -4.10 -11.17 12.66
N TYR A 70 -5.01 -10.39 13.23
CA TYR A 70 -6.25 -9.98 12.59
C TYR A 70 -6.01 -8.96 11.48
N ASP A 71 -5.32 -7.85 11.78
CA ASP A 71 -5.17 -6.70 10.88
C ASP A 71 -4.18 -6.96 9.74
N THR A 72 -3.03 -7.56 10.05
CA THR A 72 -1.96 -7.77 9.08
C THR A 72 -2.10 -9.08 8.30
N TYR A 73 -2.50 -10.14 9.00
CA TYR A 73 -2.60 -11.48 8.42
C TYR A 73 -4.04 -11.90 8.11
N GLY A 74 -5.05 -11.08 8.43
CA GLY A 74 -6.46 -11.41 8.22
C GLY A 74 -6.92 -12.67 8.98
N PHE A 75 -6.20 -13.06 10.04
CA PHE A 75 -6.47 -14.30 10.78
C PHE A 75 -7.55 -14.06 11.83
N PRO A 76 -8.68 -14.79 11.79
CA PRO A 76 -9.79 -14.59 12.71
C PRO A 76 -9.39 -14.71 14.18
N VAL A 77 -9.94 -13.84 15.02
CA VAL A 77 -9.67 -13.83 16.47
C VAL A 77 -10.11 -15.13 17.13
N GLU A 78 -11.22 -15.69 16.67
CA GLU A 78 -11.77 -16.96 17.14
C GLU A 78 -10.77 -18.10 16.93
N LEU A 79 -10.13 -18.18 15.79
CA LEU A 79 -9.10 -19.17 15.51
C LEU A 79 -7.81 -18.95 16.32
N THR A 80 -7.47 -17.69 16.60
CA THR A 80 -6.36 -17.36 17.51
C THR A 80 -6.67 -17.86 18.93
N GLN A 81 -7.91 -17.69 19.36
CA GLN A 81 -8.37 -18.18 20.66
C GLN A 81 -8.34 -19.72 20.75
N GLU A 82 -8.82 -20.42 19.72
CA GLU A 82 -8.76 -21.90 19.67
C GLU A 82 -7.31 -22.41 19.78
N ILE A 83 -6.37 -21.82 19.02
CA ILE A 83 -4.95 -22.19 19.08
C ILE A 83 -4.34 -21.92 20.49
N ALA A 84 -4.74 -20.79 21.10
CA ALA A 84 -4.30 -20.46 22.45
C ALA A 84 -4.83 -21.48 23.49
N GLU A 85 -6.11 -21.82 23.42
CA GLU A 85 -6.77 -22.80 24.31
C GLU A 85 -6.17 -24.21 24.16
N GLU A 86 -5.90 -24.67 22.94
CA GLU A 86 -5.20 -25.94 22.68
C GLU A 86 -3.79 -25.96 23.29
N ALA A 87 -3.16 -24.80 23.38
CA ALA A 87 -1.84 -24.63 23.98
C ALA A 87 -1.88 -24.43 25.51
N GLY A 88 -3.06 -24.38 26.14
CA GLY A 88 -3.26 -24.06 27.56
C GLY A 88 -3.04 -22.59 27.90
N MET A 89 -3.28 -21.70 26.94
CA MET A 89 -3.11 -20.25 27.05
C MET A 89 -4.45 -19.52 26.90
N THR A 90 -4.46 -18.24 27.22
CA THR A 90 -5.60 -17.32 27.02
C THR A 90 -5.21 -16.16 26.12
N VAL A 91 -6.21 -15.43 25.63
CA VAL A 91 -6.06 -14.26 24.76
C VAL A 91 -6.49 -13.01 25.52
N ASP A 92 -5.71 -11.93 25.44
CA ASP A 92 -6.07 -10.62 25.94
C ASP A 92 -7.07 -9.94 25.00
N ARG A 93 -8.35 -10.20 25.25
CA ARG A 93 -9.46 -9.70 24.40
C ARG A 93 -9.70 -8.19 24.59
N GLU A 94 -9.52 -7.66 25.79
CA GLU A 94 -9.67 -6.23 26.05
C GLU A 94 -8.59 -5.41 25.32
N GLY A 95 -7.35 -5.88 25.33
CA GLY A 95 -6.26 -5.28 24.57
C GLY A 95 -6.49 -5.32 23.07
N PHE A 96 -7.05 -6.40 22.54
CA PHE A 96 -7.45 -6.49 21.14
C PHE A 96 -8.54 -5.48 20.77
N GLU A 97 -9.62 -5.38 21.56
CA GLU A 97 -10.73 -4.44 21.33
C GLU A 97 -10.26 -2.98 21.39
N THR A 98 -9.33 -2.68 22.30
CA THR A 98 -8.70 -1.36 22.39
C THR A 98 -7.90 -1.02 21.13
N ALA A 99 -7.06 -1.93 20.65
CA ALA A 99 -6.27 -1.74 19.43
C ALA A 99 -7.16 -1.59 18.18
N MET A 100 -8.26 -2.37 18.10
CA MET A 100 -9.25 -2.28 17.05
C MET A 100 -9.95 -0.91 17.04
N LYS A 101 -10.32 -0.39 18.21
CA LYS A 101 -10.96 0.92 18.34
C LYS A 101 -10.01 2.06 17.91
N GLU A 102 -8.75 1.99 18.32
CA GLU A 102 -7.72 2.96 17.89
C GLU A 102 -7.52 2.96 16.38
N GLN A 103 -7.54 1.80 15.74
CA GLN A 103 -7.44 1.69 14.29
C GLN A 103 -8.66 2.30 13.61
N GLN A 104 -9.88 2.01 14.10
CA GLN A 104 -11.12 2.60 13.57
C GLN A 104 -11.15 4.13 13.72
N GLU A 105 -10.67 4.66 14.83
CA GLU A 105 -10.57 6.11 15.05
C GLU A 105 -9.57 6.77 14.10
N ARG A 106 -8.40 6.13 13.88
CA ARG A 106 -7.41 6.58 12.87
C ARG A 106 -7.99 6.55 11.46
N ALA A 107 -8.71 5.48 11.09
CA ALA A 107 -9.38 5.37 9.80
C ALA A 107 -10.45 6.47 9.61
N ARG A 108 -11.25 6.75 10.64
CA ARG A 108 -12.25 7.85 10.61
C ARG A 108 -11.59 9.23 10.53
N ALA A 109 -10.48 9.44 11.21
CA ALA A 109 -9.74 10.71 11.16
C ALA A 109 -9.06 10.95 9.80
N SER A 110 -8.70 9.88 9.08
CA SER A 110 -8.10 9.96 7.74
C SER A 110 -9.13 10.20 6.62
N VAL A 111 -10.42 9.94 6.89
CA VAL A 111 -11.50 10.34 5.98
C VAL A 111 -11.64 11.85 6.08
N VAL A 112 -11.05 12.56 5.15
CA VAL A 112 -11.30 14.00 4.97
C VAL A 112 -12.80 14.17 4.83
N LYS A 113 -13.43 14.92 5.72
CA LYS A 113 -14.86 15.27 5.65
C LYS A 113 -15.05 16.16 4.42
N GLY A 114 -15.07 15.55 3.24
CA GLY A 114 -15.41 16.19 1.99
C GLY A 114 -16.92 16.34 1.88
N GLY A 115 -17.41 17.57 1.87
CA GLY A 115 -18.55 17.99 1.10
C GLY A 115 -19.97 17.69 1.58
N SER A 116 -20.23 16.78 2.53
CA SER A 116 -21.63 16.42 2.85
C SER A 116 -22.33 17.31 3.90
N MET A 117 -21.60 18.06 4.70
CA MET A 117 -22.19 18.89 5.77
C MET A 117 -22.80 20.21 5.26
N GLY A 118 -22.35 20.74 4.13
CA GLY A 118 -22.90 21.99 3.55
C GLY A 118 -24.26 21.81 2.90
N MET A 119 -24.62 20.58 2.48
CA MET A 119 -25.90 20.31 1.81
C MET A 119 -27.11 20.19 2.75
N GLN A 120 -26.92 20.19 4.07
CA GLN A 120 -28.03 20.13 5.05
C GLN A 120 -28.44 21.51 5.57
N ASN A 121 -27.89 22.59 5.02
CA ASN A 121 -28.29 23.95 5.38
C ASN A 121 -29.68 24.27 4.82
N GLU A 122 -30.62 24.62 5.71
CA GLU A 122 -32.00 24.94 5.37
C GLU A 122 -32.09 26.15 4.40
N THR A 123 -31.19 27.11 4.51
CA THR A 123 -31.07 28.26 3.60
C THR A 123 -30.78 27.82 2.16
N LEU A 124 -29.88 26.85 1.97
CA LEU A 124 -29.56 26.32 0.63
C LEU A 124 -30.72 25.53 -0.01
N GLN A 125 -31.57 24.91 0.82
CA GLN A 125 -32.77 24.21 0.35
C GLN A 125 -33.86 25.17 -0.16
N ASN A 126 -33.85 26.41 0.34
CA ASN A 126 -34.85 27.42 -0.06
C ASN A 126 -34.50 28.15 -1.36
N ILE A 127 -33.29 27.98 -1.91
CA ILE A 127 -32.91 28.56 -3.19
C ILE A 127 -33.71 27.89 -4.31
N THR A 128 -34.64 28.62 -4.89
CA THR A 128 -35.49 28.15 -6.01
C THR A 128 -35.13 28.79 -7.37
N ALA A 129 -34.14 29.68 -7.39
CA ALA A 129 -33.69 30.35 -8.59
C ALA A 129 -33.20 29.34 -9.63
N GLU A 130 -33.64 29.50 -10.89
CA GLU A 130 -33.15 28.68 -12.00
C GLU A 130 -31.70 29.02 -12.33
N SER A 131 -30.92 28.01 -12.64
CA SER A 131 -29.51 28.13 -13.02
C SER A 131 -29.16 27.05 -14.05
N HIS A 132 -28.48 27.42 -15.12
CA HIS A 132 -28.12 26.53 -16.21
C HIS A 132 -26.58 26.44 -16.35
N PHE A 133 -26.06 25.22 -16.49
CA PHE A 133 -24.66 24.99 -16.82
C PHE A 133 -24.45 25.05 -18.33
N ASN A 134 -23.51 25.86 -18.79
CA ASN A 134 -23.17 26.00 -20.20
C ASN A 134 -21.92 25.20 -20.54
N TYR A 135 -22.08 24.14 -21.33
CA TYR A 135 -20.98 23.24 -21.74
C TYR A 135 -20.00 23.86 -22.74
N GLU A 136 -20.44 24.83 -23.51
CA GLU A 136 -19.69 25.35 -24.67
C GLU A 136 -18.82 26.56 -24.34
N LYS A 137 -19.15 27.27 -23.26
CA LYS A 137 -18.47 28.51 -22.90
C LYS A 137 -17.54 28.32 -21.72
N GLU A 138 -16.38 28.91 -21.80
CA GLU A 138 -15.38 28.97 -20.70
C GLU A 138 -15.43 30.32 -19.96
N ALA A 139 -16.08 31.30 -20.56
CA ALA A 139 -16.40 32.57 -19.94
C ALA A 139 -17.74 33.08 -20.46
N LEU A 140 -18.55 33.66 -19.58
CA LEU A 140 -19.82 34.31 -19.93
C LEU A 140 -20.19 35.35 -18.88
N SER A 141 -21.11 36.27 -19.24
CA SER A 141 -21.75 37.19 -18.30
C SER A 141 -23.10 36.62 -17.87
N ALA A 142 -23.37 36.62 -16.57
CA ALA A 142 -24.60 36.11 -16.01
C ALA A 142 -25.08 36.93 -14.82
N LYS A 143 -26.39 36.94 -14.61
CA LYS A 143 -27.01 37.59 -13.46
C LYS A 143 -26.81 36.76 -12.19
N LEU A 144 -26.38 37.40 -11.11
CA LEU A 144 -26.32 36.82 -9.78
C LEU A 144 -27.75 36.74 -9.20
N VAL A 145 -28.23 35.52 -8.94
CA VAL A 145 -29.62 35.26 -8.54
C VAL A 145 -29.80 34.82 -7.09
N ALA A 146 -28.73 34.39 -6.41
CA ALA A 146 -28.73 34.13 -4.97
C ALA A 146 -27.33 34.31 -4.37
N ILE A 147 -27.29 34.82 -3.13
CA ILE A 147 -26.08 34.97 -2.29
C ILE A 147 -26.40 34.40 -0.93
N VAL A 148 -25.58 33.46 -0.47
CA VAL A 148 -25.62 32.94 0.90
C VAL A 148 -24.30 33.22 1.58
N ALA A 149 -24.33 33.97 2.68
CA ALA A 149 -23.17 34.26 3.51
C ALA A 149 -23.54 34.08 4.98
N ALA A 150 -22.63 33.50 5.76
CA ALA A 150 -22.86 33.18 7.20
C ALA A 150 -24.19 32.42 7.46
N ASP A 151 -24.54 31.50 6.56
CA ASP A 151 -25.76 30.67 6.56
C ASP A 151 -27.09 31.42 6.37
N GLU A 152 -27.03 32.68 5.95
CA GLU A 152 -28.21 33.51 5.62
C GLU A 152 -28.18 33.95 4.16
N GLU A 153 -29.36 34.07 3.54
CA GLU A 153 -29.51 34.71 2.22
C GLU A 153 -29.40 36.21 2.38
N VAL A 154 -28.53 36.84 1.59
CA VAL A 154 -28.21 38.26 1.70
C VAL A 154 -28.29 38.93 0.32
N GLU A 155 -28.48 40.28 0.28
CA GLU A 155 -28.51 41.02 -0.97
C GLU A 155 -27.13 41.51 -1.40
N GLU A 156 -26.16 41.59 -0.48
CA GLU A 156 -24.81 42.09 -0.76
C GLU A 156 -23.78 41.37 0.15
N VAL A 157 -22.59 41.16 -0.38
CA VAL A 157 -21.42 40.70 0.39
C VAL A 157 -20.18 41.45 -0.11
N SER A 158 -19.37 41.95 0.85
CA SER A 158 -18.22 42.78 0.52
C SER A 158 -16.89 42.05 0.58
N THR A 159 -16.79 41.03 1.40
CA THR A 159 -15.55 40.24 1.56
C THR A 159 -15.81 38.91 2.28
N GLY A 160 -14.92 37.94 2.11
CA GLY A 160 -14.94 36.65 2.80
C GLY A 160 -15.65 35.55 2.02
N LYS A 161 -15.94 34.46 2.68
CA LYS A 161 -16.53 33.28 2.06
C LYS A 161 -18.03 33.45 1.83
N ALA A 162 -18.48 33.13 0.63
CA ALA A 162 -19.90 33.11 0.29
C ALA A 162 -20.21 31.97 -0.69
N TYR A 163 -21.53 31.69 -0.83
CA TYR A 163 -22.07 30.79 -1.85
C TYR A 163 -22.91 31.61 -2.81
N LEU A 164 -22.66 31.43 -4.10
CA LEU A 164 -23.33 32.20 -5.15
C LEU A 164 -24.04 31.25 -6.12
N VAL A 165 -25.23 31.69 -6.60
CA VAL A 165 -25.94 31.07 -7.72
C VAL A 165 -26.16 32.12 -8.80
N PHE A 166 -25.80 31.77 -10.04
CA PHE A 166 -25.98 32.57 -11.23
C PHE A 166 -27.08 31.98 -12.12
N SER A 167 -27.74 32.82 -12.91
CA SER A 167 -28.75 32.36 -13.86
C SER A 167 -28.20 31.42 -14.94
N GLU A 168 -26.94 31.60 -15.31
CA GLU A 168 -26.15 30.72 -16.18
C GLU A 168 -24.71 30.68 -15.70
N THR A 169 -24.02 29.57 -15.89
CA THR A 169 -22.63 29.43 -15.43
C THR A 169 -21.80 28.56 -16.37
N PRO A 170 -20.51 28.92 -16.62
CA PRO A 170 -19.55 28.05 -17.31
C PRO A 170 -18.87 27.07 -16.35
N PHE A 171 -19.09 27.21 -15.03
CA PHE A 171 -18.43 26.39 -14.00
C PHE A 171 -19.11 25.04 -13.85
N TYR A 172 -18.38 23.97 -14.07
CA TYR A 172 -18.83 22.59 -13.82
C TYR A 172 -18.91 22.31 -12.33
N ALA A 173 -20.06 21.89 -11.85
CA ALA A 173 -20.23 21.41 -10.50
C ALA A 173 -19.75 19.96 -10.39
N GLU A 174 -19.05 19.62 -9.29
CA GLU A 174 -18.55 18.26 -9.05
C GLU A 174 -19.66 17.21 -9.15
N MET A 175 -19.50 16.30 -10.10
CA MET A 175 -20.47 15.24 -10.38
C MET A 175 -19.85 14.13 -11.24
N GLY A 176 -20.35 12.89 -11.10
CA GLY A 176 -19.97 11.78 -11.98
C GLY A 176 -18.46 11.46 -11.97
N GLY A 177 -17.79 11.71 -10.84
CA GLY A 177 -16.35 11.50 -10.69
C GLY A 177 -15.46 12.59 -11.30
N GLN A 178 -16.02 13.63 -11.90
CA GLN A 178 -15.24 14.79 -12.33
C GLN A 178 -15.26 15.88 -11.26
N VAL A 179 -14.07 16.39 -10.88
CA VAL A 179 -13.92 17.49 -9.91
C VAL A 179 -14.45 18.82 -10.46
N ALA A 180 -14.81 19.72 -9.56
CA ALA A 180 -15.31 21.04 -9.88
C ALA A 180 -14.28 21.93 -10.56
N ASP A 181 -14.78 22.91 -11.31
CA ASP A 181 -13.97 24.00 -11.82
C ASP A 181 -13.63 25.02 -10.75
N HIS A 182 -12.53 25.70 -10.98
CA HIS A 182 -12.10 26.91 -10.29
C HIS A 182 -12.04 28.07 -11.29
N GLY A 183 -11.96 29.30 -10.80
CA GLY A 183 -11.79 30.47 -11.66
C GLY A 183 -12.12 31.77 -10.95
N HIS A 184 -12.60 32.76 -11.73
CA HIS A 184 -12.72 34.13 -11.25
C HIS A 184 -14.05 34.76 -11.69
N ILE A 185 -14.50 35.72 -10.89
CA ILE A 185 -15.67 36.52 -11.13
C ILE A 185 -15.24 37.98 -11.20
N PHE A 186 -15.62 38.67 -12.26
CA PHE A 186 -15.28 40.07 -12.53
C PHE A 186 -16.54 40.91 -12.67
N ASP A 187 -16.45 42.21 -12.36
CA ASP A 187 -17.49 43.18 -12.68
C ASP A 187 -17.46 43.62 -14.14
N SER A 188 -18.32 44.58 -14.50
CA SER A 188 -18.41 45.14 -15.84
C SER A 188 -17.17 45.95 -16.25
N GLU A 189 -16.36 46.39 -15.30
CA GLU A 189 -15.12 47.15 -15.53
C GLU A 189 -13.89 46.23 -15.62
N GLY A 190 -14.07 44.92 -15.36
CA GLY A 190 -13.02 43.93 -15.40
C GLY A 190 -12.23 43.85 -14.10
N GLN A 191 -12.75 44.42 -13.00
CA GLN A 191 -12.17 44.27 -11.67
C GLN A 191 -12.50 42.89 -11.11
N LEU A 192 -11.52 42.22 -10.48
CA LEU A 192 -11.72 40.96 -9.78
C LEU A 192 -12.61 41.18 -8.55
N ILE A 193 -13.73 40.47 -8.48
CA ILE A 193 -14.72 40.54 -7.40
C ILE A 193 -14.62 39.34 -6.48
N ALA A 194 -14.45 38.13 -7.03
CA ALA A 194 -14.33 36.92 -6.24
C ALA A 194 -13.52 35.83 -6.97
N GLN A 195 -12.93 34.97 -6.18
CA GLN A 195 -12.32 33.74 -6.67
C GLN A 195 -13.24 32.55 -6.38
N VAL A 196 -13.57 31.76 -7.42
CA VAL A 196 -14.31 30.51 -7.29
C VAL A 196 -13.34 29.41 -6.92
N VAL A 197 -13.53 28.80 -5.75
CA VAL A 197 -12.65 27.76 -5.20
C VAL A 197 -13.26 26.37 -5.22
N ASP A 198 -14.58 26.28 -5.41
CA ASP A 198 -15.31 25.02 -5.55
C ASP A 198 -16.69 25.28 -6.15
N VAL A 199 -17.26 24.26 -6.80
CA VAL A 199 -18.63 24.30 -7.29
C VAL A 199 -19.30 22.96 -7.02
N GLN A 200 -20.38 22.98 -6.25
CA GLN A 200 -21.17 21.80 -5.91
C GLN A 200 -22.61 21.95 -6.41
N LYS A 201 -23.38 20.89 -6.45
CA LYS A 201 -24.82 21.02 -6.67
C LYS A 201 -25.53 21.37 -5.37
N ALA A 202 -26.30 22.44 -5.38
CA ALA A 202 -27.25 22.75 -4.34
C ALA A 202 -28.32 21.65 -4.20
N PRO A 203 -29.05 21.54 -3.08
CA PRO A 203 -30.11 20.54 -2.90
C PRO A 203 -31.14 20.50 -4.03
N ASN A 204 -31.45 21.63 -4.64
CA ASN A 204 -32.37 21.75 -5.77
C ASN A 204 -31.69 21.60 -7.14
N GLY A 205 -30.40 21.24 -7.18
CA GLY A 205 -29.67 20.91 -8.39
C GLY A 205 -28.95 22.07 -9.09
N GLN A 206 -29.08 23.31 -8.58
CA GLN A 206 -28.35 24.45 -9.13
C GLN A 206 -26.83 24.34 -8.88
N PRO A 207 -25.96 24.80 -9.80
CA PRO A 207 -24.53 25.00 -9.53
C PRO A 207 -24.34 26.05 -8.41
N LEU A 208 -23.78 25.61 -7.29
CA LEU A 208 -23.50 26.44 -6.11
C LEU A 208 -22.00 26.74 -6.05
N HIS A 209 -21.65 28.00 -6.35
CA HIS A 209 -20.26 28.43 -6.38
C HIS A 209 -19.79 28.82 -4.98
N THR A 210 -18.82 28.11 -4.44
CA THR A 210 -18.10 28.52 -3.22
C THR A 210 -17.02 29.52 -3.62
N VAL A 211 -17.10 30.73 -3.06
CA VAL A 211 -16.21 31.82 -3.44
C VAL A 211 -15.53 32.48 -2.25
N GLU A 212 -14.34 33.02 -2.52
CA GLU A 212 -13.67 34.00 -1.66
C GLU A 212 -13.87 35.37 -2.28
N VAL A 213 -14.70 36.19 -1.64
CA VAL A 213 -15.07 37.54 -2.13
C VAL A 213 -13.99 38.53 -1.73
N VAL A 214 -13.49 39.32 -2.68
CA VAL A 214 -12.41 40.31 -2.48
C VAL A 214 -12.89 41.76 -2.72
N ALA A 215 -14.03 41.95 -3.36
CA ALA A 215 -14.66 43.25 -3.54
C ALA A 215 -16.19 43.10 -3.50
N PRO A 216 -16.95 44.17 -3.17
CA PRO A 216 -18.40 44.09 -3.00
C PRO A 216 -19.11 43.52 -4.24
N LEU A 217 -20.04 42.60 -4.02
CA LEU A 217 -20.97 42.11 -5.03
C LEU A 217 -22.40 42.17 -4.51
N THR A 218 -23.32 42.42 -5.40
CA THR A 218 -24.73 42.72 -5.10
C THR A 218 -25.64 41.82 -5.92
N LEU A 219 -26.70 41.34 -5.29
CA LEU A 219 -27.74 40.52 -5.90
C LEU A 219 -28.36 41.25 -7.11
N ASN A 220 -28.76 40.48 -8.11
CA ASN A 220 -29.40 40.94 -9.35
C ASN A 220 -28.51 41.76 -10.31
N GLN A 221 -27.22 41.90 -10.04
CA GLN A 221 -26.24 42.46 -10.96
C GLN A 221 -25.69 41.40 -11.91
N GLU A 222 -25.15 41.83 -13.05
CA GLU A 222 -24.41 40.96 -13.98
C GLU A 222 -22.92 40.96 -13.64
N TYR A 223 -22.33 39.78 -13.68
CA TYR A 223 -20.91 39.56 -13.47
C TYR A 223 -20.36 38.70 -14.61
N LYS A 224 -19.10 38.92 -14.99
CA LYS A 224 -18.37 38.04 -15.89
C LYS A 224 -17.77 36.88 -15.08
N LEU A 225 -18.14 35.67 -15.44
CA LEU A 225 -17.62 34.41 -14.91
C LEU A 225 -16.58 33.87 -15.88
N GLU A 226 -15.42 33.44 -15.38
CA GLU A 226 -14.34 32.93 -16.19
C GLU A 226 -13.67 31.75 -15.45
N ILE A 227 -13.68 30.56 -16.06
CA ILE A 227 -13.05 29.37 -15.47
C ILE A 227 -11.54 29.39 -15.64
N ASP A 228 -10.82 28.63 -14.80
CA ASP A 228 -9.43 28.29 -15.07
C ASP A 228 -9.37 27.30 -16.24
N HIS A 229 -9.08 27.82 -17.42
CA HIS A 229 -8.98 27.08 -18.67
C HIS A 229 -7.96 25.91 -18.56
N ASN A 230 -6.79 26.17 -17.97
CA ASN A 230 -5.75 25.13 -17.85
C ASN A 230 -6.23 23.98 -16.96
N ARG A 231 -6.86 24.29 -15.82
CA ARG A 231 -7.45 23.30 -14.94
C ARG A 231 -8.51 22.48 -15.66
N ARG A 232 -9.50 23.13 -16.27
CA ARG A 232 -10.58 22.50 -17.02
C ARG A 232 -10.04 21.53 -18.08
N HIS A 233 -9.12 21.97 -18.92
CA HIS A 233 -8.55 21.15 -20.00
C HIS A 233 -7.79 19.93 -19.49
N ARG A 234 -7.06 20.05 -18.38
CA ARG A 234 -6.38 18.89 -17.77
C ARG A 234 -7.39 17.88 -17.25
N VAL A 235 -8.45 18.33 -16.58
CA VAL A 235 -9.54 17.45 -16.10
C VAL A 235 -10.26 16.79 -17.29
N MET A 236 -10.58 17.53 -18.36
CA MET A 236 -11.22 17.00 -19.57
C MET A 236 -10.37 15.91 -20.24
N LYS A 237 -9.03 16.07 -20.29
CA LYS A 237 -8.12 15.04 -20.81
C LYS A 237 -8.20 13.76 -19.99
N ASN A 238 -8.14 13.86 -18.66
CA ASN A 238 -8.27 12.74 -17.76
C ASN A 238 -9.63 12.07 -17.87
N HIS A 239 -10.72 12.85 -17.94
CA HIS A 239 -12.06 12.31 -18.05
C HIS A 239 -12.29 11.62 -19.41
N THR A 240 -11.79 12.20 -20.50
CA THR A 240 -11.88 11.56 -21.83
C THR A 240 -11.03 10.27 -21.87
N ALA A 241 -9.84 10.27 -21.28
CA ALA A 241 -9.01 9.08 -21.17
C ALA A 241 -9.67 7.98 -20.32
N THR A 242 -10.51 8.35 -19.33
CA THR A 242 -11.28 7.38 -18.54
C THR A 242 -12.22 6.53 -19.39
N HIS A 243 -12.90 7.15 -20.38
CA HIS A 243 -13.75 6.42 -21.32
C HIS A 243 -12.94 5.48 -22.22
N LEU A 244 -11.78 5.93 -22.71
CA LEU A 244 -10.87 5.06 -23.48
C LEU A 244 -10.35 3.89 -22.64
N LEU A 245 -9.97 4.15 -21.39
CA LEU A 245 -9.53 3.13 -20.46
C LEU A 245 -10.62 2.10 -20.17
N HIS A 246 -11.87 2.53 -19.95
CA HIS A 246 -13.00 1.63 -19.69
C HIS A 246 -13.22 0.66 -20.87
N ALA A 247 -13.23 1.18 -22.10
CA ALA A 247 -13.35 0.36 -23.29
C ALA A 247 -12.16 -0.62 -23.45
N ALA A 248 -10.92 -0.16 -23.23
CA ALA A 248 -9.73 -1.01 -23.27
C ALA A 248 -9.77 -2.13 -22.22
N LEU A 249 -10.26 -1.84 -20.99
CA LEU A 249 -10.45 -2.85 -19.95
C LEU A 249 -11.44 -3.93 -20.39
N HIS A 250 -12.56 -3.55 -21.02
CA HIS A 250 -13.52 -4.49 -21.58
C HIS A 250 -12.91 -5.37 -22.69
N ASN A 251 -12.09 -4.78 -23.56
CA ASN A 251 -11.47 -5.50 -24.67
C ASN A 251 -10.39 -6.47 -24.19
N VAL A 252 -9.59 -6.11 -23.21
CA VAL A 252 -8.46 -6.91 -22.74
C VAL A 252 -8.86 -7.91 -21.66
N LEU A 253 -9.67 -7.50 -20.69
CA LEU A 253 -10.04 -8.32 -19.52
C LEU A 253 -11.42 -8.98 -19.69
N GLY A 254 -12.28 -8.40 -20.50
CA GLY A 254 -13.65 -8.88 -20.73
C GLY A 254 -14.72 -7.94 -20.17
N LYS A 255 -15.97 -8.14 -20.61
CA LYS A 255 -17.12 -7.28 -20.30
C LYS A 255 -17.47 -7.18 -18.81
N HIS A 256 -16.91 -8.03 -17.96
CA HIS A 256 -17.09 -7.99 -16.51
C HIS A 256 -16.29 -6.87 -15.84
N ALA A 257 -15.28 -6.31 -16.52
CA ALA A 257 -14.45 -5.23 -15.98
C ALA A 257 -15.22 -3.88 -16.04
N THR A 258 -16.35 -3.80 -15.34
CA THR A 258 -17.23 -2.64 -15.33
C THR A 258 -16.81 -1.62 -14.27
N GLN A 259 -17.12 -0.35 -14.52
CA GLN A 259 -16.82 0.73 -13.56
C GLN A 259 -17.55 0.50 -12.22
N ALA A 260 -16.78 0.55 -11.13
CA ALA A 260 -17.25 0.58 -9.75
C ALA A 260 -17.12 1.99 -9.14
N GLY A 261 -16.25 2.82 -9.68
CA GLY A 261 -16.05 4.21 -9.30
C GLY A 261 -15.03 4.91 -10.19
N SER A 262 -15.07 6.22 -10.24
CA SER A 262 -14.07 7.04 -10.96
C SER A 262 -13.79 8.35 -10.24
N LEU A 263 -12.61 8.92 -10.51
CA LEU A 263 -12.25 10.26 -10.09
C LEU A 263 -11.33 10.85 -11.16
N ASN A 264 -11.72 12.00 -11.71
CA ASN A 264 -10.96 12.74 -12.71
C ASN A 264 -10.51 14.07 -12.10
N GLU A 265 -9.27 14.07 -11.64
CA GLU A 265 -8.56 15.21 -11.07
C GLU A 265 -7.73 15.96 -12.12
N VAL A 266 -7.12 17.05 -11.71
CA VAL A 266 -6.21 17.83 -12.56
C VAL A 266 -4.96 17.03 -12.93
N GLU A 267 -4.42 16.29 -11.96
CA GLU A 267 -3.11 15.63 -12.08
C GLU A 267 -3.20 14.18 -12.49
N PHE A 268 -4.32 13.52 -12.22
CA PHE A 268 -4.51 12.08 -12.46
C PHE A 268 -5.97 11.73 -12.70
N LEU A 269 -6.18 10.56 -13.23
CA LEU A 269 -7.46 9.85 -13.19
C LEU A 269 -7.33 8.60 -12.34
N ARG A 270 -8.40 8.26 -11.63
CA ARG A 270 -8.56 7.02 -10.87
C ARG A 270 -9.78 6.28 -11.41
N PHE A 271 -9.60 5.00 -11.70
CA PHE A 271 -10.66 4.15 -12.20
C PHE A 271 -10.74 2.85 -11.39
N ASP A 272 -11.86 2.67 -10.70
CA ASP A 272 -12.17 1.48 -9.92
C ASP A 272 -13.08 0.58 -10.75
N PHE A 273 -12.75 -0.69 -10.90
CA PHE A 273 -13.48 -1.61 -11.75
C PHE A 273 -13.57 -3.02 -11.16
N THR A 274 -14.57 -3.77 -11.59
CA THR A 274 -14.79 -5.15 -11.13
C THR A 274 -13.84 -6.09 -11.85
N HIS A 275 -12.97 -6.76 -11.10
CA HIS A 275 -12.09 -7.82 -11.61
C HIS A 275 -11.61 -8.70 -10.46
N PHE A 276 -11.53 -10.02 -10.69
CA PHE A 276 -11.34 -11.04 -9.65
C PHE A 276 -9.87 -11.33 -9.30
N GLN A 277 -8.91 -10.80 -10.06
CA GLN A 277 -7.48 -11.03 -9.84
C GLN A 277 -6.64 -9.77 -10.14
N ALA A 278 -5.36 -9.78 -9.76
CA ALA A 278 -4.43 -8.74 -10.16
C ALA A 278 -4.27 -8.73 -11.68
N VAL A 279 -4.28 -7.53 -12.29
CA VAL A 279 -4.03 -7.38 -13.72
C VAL A 279 -2.55 -7.62 -13.98
N THR A 280 -2.24 -8.50 -14.91
CA THR A 280 -0.84 -8.82 -15.23
C THR A 280 -0.11 -7.66 -15.91
N ALA A 281 1.21 -7.62 -15.78
CA ALA A 281 2.02 -6.60 -16.44
C ALA A 281 1.86 -6.60 -17.98
N GLU A 282 1.53 -7.74 -18.59
CA GLU A 282 1.24 -7.84 -20.00
C GLU A 282 -0.11 -7.24 -20.35
N GLU A 283 -1.15 -7.54 -19.58
CA GLU A 283 -2.48 -6.96 -19.75
C GLU A 283 -2.45 -5.46 -19.55
N LEU A 284 -1.75 -4.94 -18.51
CA LEU A 284 -1.60 -3.50 -18.29
C LEU A 284 -0.92 -2.81 -19.47
N ARG A 285 0.13 -3.42 -20.04
CA ARG A 285 0.79 -2.89 -21.24
C ARG A 285 -0.15 -2.86 -22.44
N ARG A 286 -0.96 -3.91 -22.65
CA ARG A 286 -1.93 -3.95 -23.73
C ARG A 286 -3.01 -2.89 -23.58
N ILE A 287 -3.52 -2.69 -22.36
CA ILE A 287 -4.52 -1.66 -22.03
C ILE A 287 -3.92 -0.27 -22.30
N GLU A 288 -2.73 0.02 -21.78
CA GLU A 288 -2.05 1.31 -21.98
C GLU A 288 -1.76 1.57 -23.47
N GLN A 289 -1.31 0.57 -24.18
CA GLN A 289 -1.06 0.65 -25.61
C GLN A 289 -2.35 0.94 -26.39
N GLU A 290 -3.42 0.19 -26.13
CA GLU A 290 -4.71 0.37 -26.82
C GLU A 290 -5.28 1.78 -26.59
N VAL A 291 -5.22 2.30 -25.35
CA VAL A 291 -5.64 3.68 -25.06
C VAL A 291 -4.83 4.69 -25.87
N ASN A 292 -3.50 4.55 -25.92
CA ASN A 292 -2.65 5.47 -26.68
C ASN A 292 -2.89 5.35 -28.20
N GLU A 293 -3.14 4.15 -28.72
CA GLU A 293 -3.51 3.95 -30.13
C GLU A 293 -4.80 4.73 -30.46
N LYS A 294 -5.81 4.69 -29.58
CA LYS A 294 -7.06 5.48 -29.77
C LYS A 294 -6.84 6.99 -29.64
N ILE A 295 -5.88 7.41 -28.84
CA ILE A 295 -5.44 8.82 -28.79
C ILE A 295 -4.82 9.22 -30.14
N TRP A 296 -3.93 8.41 -30.70
CA TRP A 296 -3.22 8.70 -31.96
C TRP A 296 -4.09 8.57 -33.20
N GLU A 297 -5.18 7.78 -33.15
CA GLU A 297 -6.20 7.71 -34.19
C GLU A 297 -6.95 9.04 -34.38
N ALA A 298 -6.84 9.99 -33.46
CA ALA A 298 -7.46 11.31 -33.52
C ALA A 298 -8.98 11.25 -33.78
N ILE A 299 -9.69 10.46 -32.98
CA ILE A 299 -11.12 10.19 -33.11
C ILE A 299 -11.92 11.40 -32.62
N ASP A 300 -12.88 11.87 -33.43
CA ASP A 300 -13.80 12.91 -33.00
C ASP A 300 -14.75 12.43 -31.91
N ILE A 301 -14.95 13.26 -30.91
CA ILE A 301 -15.82 13.01 -29.77
C ILE A 301 -17.11 13.80 -29.95
N LYS A 302 -18.24 13.10 -29.99
CA LYS A 302 -19.55 13.68 -30.12
C LYS A 302 -20.34 13.56 -28.83
N THR A 303 -20.95 14.63 -28.42
CA THR A 303 -21.91 14.66 -27.32
C THR A 303 -23.30 14.82 -27.89
N ILE A 304 -24.24 13.99 -27.46
CA ILE A 304 -25.60 13.92 -27.97
C ILE A 304 -26.54 13.96 -26.76
N GLU A 305 -27.44 14.94 -26.74
CA GLU A 305 -28.52 14.99 -25.76
C GLU A 305 -29.73 14.28 -26.35
N THR A 306 -30.27 13.31 -25.62
CA THR A 306 -31.38 12.48 -26.09
C THR A 306 -32.14 11.87 -24.91
N ASP A 307 -33.23 11.18 -25.18
CA ASP A 307 -33.93 10.39 -24.17
C ASP A 307 -33.19 9.08 -23.87
N ILE A 308 -33.47 8.52 -22.69
CA ILE A 308 -32.79 7.31 -22.17
C ILE A 308 -32.99 6.07 -23.05
N ASP A 309 -34.13 5.96 -23.74
CA ASP A 309 -34.44 4.77 -24.55
C ASP A 309 -33.68 4.84 -25.87
N THR A 310 -33.65 5.99 -26.52
CA THR A 310 -32.81 6.25 -27.69
C THR A 310 -31.30 6.03 -27.36
N ALA A 311 -30.85 6.51 -26.21
CA ALA A 311 -29.47 6.26 -25.78
C ALA A 311 -29.14 4.76 -25.66
N LYS A 312 -30.05 3.96 -25.14
CA LYS A 312 -29.91 2.48 -25.05
C LYS A 312 -29.89 1.85 -26.44
N GLU A 313 -30.75 2.31 -27.37
CA GLU A 313 -30.75 1.84 -28.76
C GLU A 313 -29.44 2.14 -29.47
N MET A 314 -28.78 3.25 -29.13
CA MET A 314 -27.43 3.58 -29.60
C MET A 314 -26.33 2.69 -29.00
N GLY A 315 -26.66 1.83 -28.03
CA GLY A 315 -25.71 0.97 -27.32
C GLY A 315 -24.95 1.70 -26.21
N ALA A 316 -25.47 2.82 -25.71
CA ALA A 316 -24.81 3.58 -24.66
C ALA A 316 -24.79 2.78 -23.35
N MET A 317 -23.61 2.62 -22.77
CA MET A 317 -23.46 2.02 -21.44
C MET A 317 -23.92 3.01 -20.38
N ALA A 318 -24.82 2.53 -19.51
CA ALA A 318 -25.24 3.23 -18.30
C ALA A 318 -24.42 2.73 -17.11
N LEU A 319 -23.91 3.63 -16.28
CA LEU A 319 -23.20 3.26 -15.07
C LEU A 319 -24.15 2.70 -14.01
N PHE A 320 -23.74 1.63 -13.33
CA PHE A 320 -24.54 1.00 -12.30
C PHE A 320 -24.75 1.94 -11.11
N GLY A 321 -26.02 2.10 -10.69
CA GLY A 321 -26.38 2.87 -9.49
C GLY A 321 -26.68 4.35 -9.71
N GLU A 322 -26.48 4.91 -10.89
CA GLU A 322 -26.89 6.28 -11.20
C GLU A 322 -28.37 6.34 -11.59
N LYS A 323 -29.09 7.33 -11.04
CA LYS A 323 -30.47 7.63 -11.41
C LYS A 323 -30.47 8.62 -12.58
N TYR A 324 -30.71 8.13 -13.77
CA TYR A 324 -30.81 8.97 -14.95
C TYR A 324 -32.20 9.61 -15.06
N GLY A 325 -32.24 10.88 -15.49
CA GLY A 325 -33.47 11.55 -15.85
C GLY A 325 -34.06 11.00 -17.15
N LYS A 326 -35.13 11.64 -17.62
CA LYS A 326 -35.71 11.35 -18.95
C LYS A 326 -34.76 11.75 -20.07
N GLU A 327 -34.08 12.87 -19.92
CA GLU A 327 -33.07 13.39 -20.84
C GLU A 327 -31.68 13.01 -20.29
N VAL A 328 -30.84 12.51 -21.18
CA VAL A 328 -29.49 12.05 -20.87
C VAL A 328 -28.49 12.56 -21.90
N ARG A 329 -27.24 12.67 -21.48
CA ARG A 329 -26.14 13.07 -22.35
C ARG A 329 -25.28 11.85 -22.68
N VAL A 330 -25.14 11.55 -23.97
CA VAL A 330 -24.31 10.45 -24.50
C VAL A 330 -23.00 11.03 -25.00
N VAL A 331 -21.88 10.48 -24.54
CA VAL A 331 -20.54 10.76 -25.07
C VAL A 331 -20.15 9.60 -25.97
N LYS A 332 -19.94 9.89 -27.25
CA LYS A 332 -19.57 8.92 -28.29
C LYS A 332 -18.18 9.23 -28.82
N ILE A 333 -17.27 8.27 -28.70
CA ILE A 333 -15.89 8.31 -29.21
C ILE A 333 -15.80 7.32 -30.38
N GLY A 334 -16.13 7.78 -31.55
CA GLY A 334 -16.28 6.90 -32.74
C GLY A 334 -17.26 5.75 -32.47
N ASP A 335 -16.85 4.53 -32.84
CA ASP A 335 -17.55 3.30 -32.46
C ASP A 335 -16.84 2.55 -31.33
N TYR A 336 -15.84 3.18 -30.70
CA TYR A 336 -15.00 2.57 -29.68
C TYR A 336 -15.59 2.65 -28.27
N SER A 337 -16.17 3.80 -27.92
CA SER A 337 -16.84 3.99 -26.61
C SER A 337 -18.12 4.81 -26.79
N ILE A 338 -19.22 4.35 -26.19
CA ILE A 338 -20.50 5.04 -26.16
C ILE A 338 -21.04 4.92 -24.73
N GLU A 339 -21.05 6.04 -23.99
CA GLU A 339 -21.40 6.02 -22.57
C GLU A 339 -22.29 7.20 -22.18
N LEU A 340 -23.17 7.00 -21.19
CA LEU A 340 -23.90 8.08 -20.53
C LEU A 340 -22.95 8.87 -19.64
N CYS A 341 -22.72 10.14 -19.95
CA CYS A 341 -21.80 10.98 -19.19
C CYS A 341 -22.18 12.45 -19.22
N GLY A 342 -22.37 13.04 -18.03
CA GLY A 342 -22.63 14.47 -17.84
C GLY A 342 -21.36 15.33 -17.69
N GLY A 343 -20.17 14.75 -17.82
CA GLY A 343 -18.90 15.46 -17.68
C GLY A 343 -18.48 16.29 -18.88
N THR A 344 -17.39 17.03 -18.73
CA THR A 344 -16.78 17.79 -19.83
C THR A 344 -15.68 16.96 -20.49
N HIS A 345 -15.61 17.04 -21.84
CA HIS A 345 -14.70 16.22 -22.65
C HIS A 345 -13.95 17.03 -23.69
N MET A 346 -12.81 16.51 -24.12
CA MET A 346 -12.11 17.00 -25.30
C MET A 346 -12.98 16.78 -26.55
N LYS A 347 -12.71 17.52 -27.62
CA LYS A 347 -13.43 17.39 -28.91
C LYS A 347 -12.85 16.30 -29.81
N ASN A 348 -11.57 15.96 -29.58
CA ASN A 348 -10.85 14.94 -30.31
C ASN A 348 -9.91 14.19 -29.37
N THR A 349 -9.74 12.88 -29.54
CA THR A 349 -8.89 12.06 -28.66
C THR A 349 -7.43 12.47 -28.70
N SER A 350 -6.92 13.00 -29.81
CA SER A 350 -5.53 13.47 -29.92
C SER A 350 -5.18 14.59 -28.93
N GLU A 351 -6.16 15.35 -28.46
CA GLU A 351 -5.95 16.41 -27.49
C GLU A 351 -5.54 15.90 -26.10
N ILE A 352 -5.78 14.62 -25.80
CA ILE A 352 -5.29 13.95 -24.57
C ILE A 352 -3.76 13.92 -24.56
N GLY A 353 -3.14 13.72 -25.73
CA GLY A 353 -1.69 13.68 -25.94
C GLY A 353 -1.09 12.31 -25.63
N LEU A 354 -0.84 12.01 -24.38
CA LEU A 354 -0.23 10.76 -23.91
C LEU A 354 -0.99 10.23 -22.71
N PHE A 355 -1.10 8.91 -22.60
CA PHE A 355 -1.69 8.22 -21.44
C PHE A 355 -0.68 7.24 -20.84
N LYS A 356 -0.59 7.20 -19.50
CA LYS A 356 0.27 6.26 -18.79
C LYS A 356 -0.43 5.73 -17.54
N ILE A 357 -0.42 4.41 -17.39
CA ILE A 357 -0.82 3.75 -16.14
C ILE A 357 0.34 3.87 -15.13
N VAL A 358 0.06 4.45 -13.97
CA VAL A 358 1.06 4.66 -12.91
C VAL A 358 0.99 3.53 -11.88
N LYS A 359 -0.22 3.06 -11.57
CA LYS A 359 -0.43 2.05 -10.52
C LYS A 359 -1.67 1.22 -10.81
N GLU A 360 -1.60 -0.06 -10.42
CA GLU A 360 -2.74 -0.95 -10.33
C GLU A 360 -2.72 -1.66 -8.98
N GLU A 361 -3.87 -1.74 -8.30
CA GLU A 361 -3.98 -2.35 -6.97
C GLU A 361 -5.38 -2.90 -6.68
N GLY A 362 -5.47 -3.86 -5.75
CA GLY A 362 -6.75 -4.31 -5.18
C GLY A 362 -7.22 -3.36 -4.09
N ILE A 363 -8.50 -2.99 -4.12
CA ILE A 363 -9.11 -2.11 -3.11
C ILE A 363 -10.24 -2.78 -2.34
N GLY A 364 -10.58 -3.99 -2.70
CA GLY A 364 -11.62 -4.80 -2.07
C GLY A 364 -11.79 -6.11 -2.80
N SER A 365 -12.68 -6.96 -2.27
CA SER A 365 -13.01 -8.24 -2.91
C SER A 365 -13.60 -8.02 -4.30
N GLY A 366 -12.94 -8.54 -5.32
CA GLY A 366 -13.39 -8.43 -6.71
C GLY A 366 -13.34 -7.01 -7.29
N THR A 367 -12.65 -6.06 -6.66
CA THR A 367 -12.50 -4.69 -7.15
C THR A 367 -11.03 -4.29 -7.26
N ARG A 368 -10.67 -3.78 -8.42
CA ARG A 368 -9.33 -3.30 -8.75
C ARG A 368 -9.37 -1.80 -9.02
N ARG A 369 -8.26 -1.14 -8.79
CA ARG A 369 -8.06 0.29 -9.02
C ARG A 369 -6.89 0.52 -9.96
N ILE A 370 -7.10 1.31 -11.00
CA ILE A 370 -6.05 1.88 -11.81
C ILE A 370 -5.92 3.37 -11.49
N LEU A 371 -4.68 3.82 -11.29
CA LEU A 371 -4.27 5.21 -11.29
C LEU A 371 -3.51 5.47 -12.57
N ALA A 372 -3.94 6.47 -13.35
CA ALA A 372 -3.30 6.85 -14.59
C ALA A 372 -3.20 8.36 -14.74
N VAL A 373 -2.33 8.80 -15.63
CA VAL A 373 -2.04 10.21 -15.90
C VAL A 373 -2.04 10.46 -17.40
N THR A 374 -2.30 11.72 -17.79
CA THR A 374 -2.34 12.10 -19.21
C THR A 374 -1.41 13.26 -19.51
N SER A 375 -1.14 13.50 -20.80
CA SER A 375 -0.46 14.69 -21.31
C SER A 375 0.87 14.97 -20.62
N LYS A 376 1.02 16.13 -19.99
CA LYS A 376 2.23 16.58 -19.31
C LYS A 376 2.64 15.65 -18.17
N GLU A 377 1.70 15.23 -17.35
CA GLU A 377 1.95 14.36 -16.21
C GLU A 377 2.42 12.97 -16.66
N ALA A 378 1.87 12.46 -17.77
CA ALA A 378 2.35 11.19 -18.37
C ALA A 378 3.79 11.34 -18.91
N PHE A 379 4.09 12.45 -19.56
CA PHE A 379 5.45 12.74 -20.03
C PHE A 379 6.45 12.87 -18.88
N GLU A 380 6.07 13.58 -17.80
CA GLU A 380 6.91 13.71 -16.61
C GLU A 380 7.15 12.38 -15.91
N ALA A 381 6.14 11.51 -15.84
CA ALA A 381 6.29 10.16 -15.28
C ALA A 381 7.32 9.32 -16.08
N TYR A 382 7.26 9.33 -17.42
CA TYR A 382 8.27 8.67 -18.24
C TYR A 382 9.67 9.26 -18.06
N ARG A 383 9.78 10.59 -17.92
CA ARG A 383 11.09 11.23 -17.66
C ARG A 383 11.66 10.84 -16.32
N GLN A 384 10.85 10.76 -15.28
CA GLN A 384 11.31 10.32 -13.95
C GLN A 384 11.85 8.89 -13.99
N GLU A 385 11.18 7.99 -14.70
CA GLU A 385 11.66 6.61 -14.90
C GLU A 385 12.98 6.59 -15.68
N GLU A 386 13.08 7.37 -16.76
CA GLU A 386 14.31 7.50 -17.54
C GLU A 386 15.48 8.04 -16.70
N ASP A 387 15.24 9.08 -15.92
CA ASP A 387 16.27 9.71 -15.09
C ASP A 387 16.72 8.78 -13.95
N ALA A 388 15.80 8.02 -13.36
CA ALA A 388 16.14 6.98 -12.39
C ALA A 388 17.03 5.89 -13.00
N LEU A 389 16.70 5.42 -14.21
CA LEU A 389 17.54 4.46 -14.95
C LEU A 389 18.92 5.02 -15.30
N LYS A 390 19.00 6.30 -15.71
CA LYS A 390 20.27 6.99 -15.98
C LYS A 390 21.13 7.10 -14.70
N ALA A 391 20.52 7.43 -13.57
CA ALA A 391 21.22 7.48 -12.30
C ALA A 391 21.79 6.11 -11.90
N ILE A 392 21.02 5.03 -12.06
CA ILE A 392 21.49 3.67 -11.83
C ILE A 392 22.63 3.31 -12.79
N ALA A 393 22.50 3.61 -14.09
CA ALA A 393 23.55 3.36 -15.08
C ALA A 393 24.86 4.08 -14.72
N THR A 394 24.75 5.35 -14.28
CA THR A 394 25.89 6.14 -13.82
C THR A 394 26.57 5.53 -12.59
N THR A 395 25.79 5.13 -11.58
CA THR A 395 26.29 4.48 -10.37
C THR A 395 27.01 3.17 -10.69
N LEU A 396 26.46 2.39 -11.60
CA LEU A 396 27.03 1.11 -12.06
C LEU A 396 28.17 1.29 -13.08
N LYS A 397 28.46 2.54 -13.50
CA LYS A 397 29.44 2.88 -14.54
C LYS A 397 29.19 2.12 -15.86
N VAL A 398 27.92 2.02 -16.26
CA VAL A 398 27.50 1.35 -17.49
C VAL A 398 27.20 2.40 -18.55
N PRO A 399 27.79 2.33 -19.76
CA PRO A 399 27.64 3.38 -20.77
C PRO A 399 26.25 3.36 -21.47
N GLN A 400 25.53 2.24 -21.43
CA GLN A 400 24.25 2.10 -22.08
C GLN A 400 23.19 1.53 -21.12
N MET A 401 22.02 2.17 -21.04
CA MET A 401 20.93 1.75 -20.14
C MET A 401 20.50 0.29 -20.33
N LYS A 402 20.50 -0.22 -21.55
CA LYS A 402 20.17 -1.63 -21.84
C LYS A 402 21.09 -2.66 -21.17
N GLU A 403 22.27 -2.24 -20.70
CA GLU A 403 23.24 -3.11 -20.02
C GLU A 403 23.09 -3.11 -18.50
N VAL A 404 22.21 -2.23 -17.95
CA VAL A 404 21.99 -2.09 -16.49
C VAL A 404 21.57 -3.41 -15.88
N SER A 405 20.56 -4.09 -16.45
CA SER A 405 20.07 -5.37 -15.93
C SER A 405 21.17 -6.42 -15.86
N ARG A 406 21.94 -6.58 -16.94
CA ARG A 406 23.06 -7.53 -17.00
C ARG A 406 24.12 -7.22 -15.94
N LYS A 407 24.39 -5.91 -15.70
CA LYS A 407 25.37 -5.50 -14.68
C LYS A 407 24.89 -5.78 -13.27
N VAL A 408 23.59 -5.57 -13.00
CA VAL A 408 22.96 -5.91 -11.71
C VAL A 408 23.03 -7.42 -11.45
N GLU A 409 22.68 -8.24 -12.44
CA GLU A 409 22.79 -9.70 -12.34
C GLU A 409 24.22 -10.16 -12.05
N ALA A 410 25.19 -9.59 -12.75
CA ALA A 410 26.60 -9.89 -12.52
C ALA A 410 27.06 -9.50 -11.11
N LEU A 411 26.60 -8.36 -10.58
CA LEU A 411 26.89 -7.94 -9.20
C LEU A 411 26.24 -8.84 -8.16
N GLN A 412 25.03 -9.30 -8.40
CA GLN A 412 24.35 -10.25 -7.50
C GLN A 412 25.10 -11.59 -7.44
N GLU A 413 25.60 -12.07 -8.59
CA GLU A 413 26.39 -13.30 -8.63
C GLU A 413 27.76 -13.13 -7.94
N GLN A 414 28.45 -12.01 -8.18
CA GLN A 414 29.68 -11.69 -7.46
C GLN A 414 29.47 -11.60 -5.96
N LEU A 415 28.36 -11.02 -5.50
CA LEU A 415 28.03 -10.96 -4.08
C LEU A 415 27.86 -12.35 -3.47
N ARG A 416 27.12 -13.26 -4.15
CA ARG A 416 26.96 -14.64 -3.70
C ARG A 416 28.30 -15.37 -3.60
N GLN A 417 29.15 -15.19 -4.61
CA GLN A 417 30.46 -15.82 -4.63
C GLN A 417 31.36 -15.32 -3.51
N LEU A 418 31.40 -13.99 -3.30
CA LEU A 418 32.16 -13.39 -2.19
C LEU A 418 31.63 -13.82 -0.81
N GLN A 419 30.33 -13.96 -0.64
CA GLN A 419 29.73 -14.50 0.60
C GLN A 419 30.19 -15.93 0.88
N LYS A 420 30.22 -16.78 -0.17
CA LYS A 420 30.69 -18.16 -0.06
C LYS A 420 32.19 -18.21 0.27
N GLU A 421 33.02 -17.46 -0.44
CA GLU A 421 34.45 -17.38 -0.18
C GLU A 421 34.75 -16.85 1.24
N ASN A 422 33.98 -15.86 1.70
CA ASN A 422 34.12 -15.35 3.06
C ASN A 422 33.79 -16.40 4.13
N ALA A 423 32.74 -17.20 3.89
CA ALA A 423 32.38 -18.31 4.77
C ALA A 423 33.50 -19.38 4.80
N GLU A 424 34.02 -19.77 3.64
CA GLU A 424 35.14 -20.74 3.54
C GLU A 424 36.43 -20.20 4.19
N LEU A 425 36.73 -18.91 4.03
CA LEU A 425 37.91 -18.29 4.67
C LEU A 425 37.75 -18.23 6.19
N LYS A 426 36.55 -17.91 6.68
CA LYS A 426 36.26 -17.95 8.12
C LYS A 426 36.42 -19.36 8.71
N GLU A 427 35.94 -20.39 8.00
CA GLU A 427 36.09 -21.78 8.39
C GLU A 427 37.57 -22.20 8.42
N LYS A 428 38.33 -21.86 7.37
CA LYS A 428 39.79 -22.13 7.33
C LYS A 428 40.55 -21.41 8.43
N ALA A 429 40.21 -20.17 8.73
CA ALA A 429 40.81 -19.39 9.80
C ALA A 429 40.51 -20.02 11.17
N ALA A 430 39.27 -20.46 11.40
CA ALA A 430 38.87 -21.15 12.62
C ALA A 430 39.62 -22.49 12.77
N ALA A 431 39.74 -23.27 11.68
CA ALA A 431 40.47 -24.53 11.67
C ALA A 431 41.99 -24.35 11.96
N ALA A 432 42.60 -23.32 11.38
CA ALA A 432 44.01 -23.00 11.64
C ALA A 432 44.23 -22.55 13.09
N ALA A 433 43.36 -21.69 13.62
CA ALA A 433 43.42 -21.26 15.03
C ALA A 433 43.23 -22.43 16.00
N SER A 434 42.33 -23.36 15.68
CA SER A 434 42.12 -24.56 16.52
C SER A 434 43.38 -25.45 16.56
N GLY A 435 44.06 -25.63 15.44
CA GLY A 435 45.27 -26.44 15.37
C GLY A 435 46.43 -25.93 16.24
N GLU A 436 46.55 -24.63 16.45
CA GLU A 436 47.55 -24.01 17.35
C GLU A 436 47.13 -24.14 18.83
N VAL A 437 45.87 -23.90 19.13
CA VAL A 437 45.30 -23.97 20.46
C VAL A 437 45.46 -25.37 21.05
N PHE A 438 45.24 -26.41 20.23
CA PHE A 438 45.31 -27.80 20.69
C PHE A 438 46.75 -28.35 20.93
N LYS A 439 47.77 -27.61 20.55
CA LYS A 439 49.16 -27.95 20.86
C LYS A 439 49.58 -27.61 22.31
N ASN A 440 48.86 -26.75 22.98
CA ASN A 440 49.21 -26.27 24.31
C ASN A 440 48.53 -27.12 25.42
N VAL A 441 48.88 -28.39 25.46
CA VAL A 441 48.41 -29.33 26.49
C VAL A 441 49.21 -29.13 27.76
N GLN A 442 48.51 -29.05 28.89
CA GLN A 442 49.06 -28.93 30.25
C GLN A 442 48.54 -30.08 31.11
N GLU A 443 49.16 -30.31 32.26
CA GLU A 443 48.75 -31.34 33.22
C GLU A 443 48.55 -30.72 34.61
N ALA A 444 47.43 -31.07 35.26
CA ALA A 444 47.14 -30.71 36.64
C ALA A 444 46.25 -31.80 37.28
N ASN A 445 46.52 -32.13 38.53
CA ASN A 445 45.72 -33.06 39.33
C ASN A 445 45.46 -34.43 38.65
N GLY A 446 46.41 -34.89 37.80
CA GLY A 446 46.30 -36.17 37.09
C GLY A 446 45.48 -36.14 35.81
N HIS A 447 45.07 -34.96 35.36
CA HIS A 447 44.32 -34.74 34.12
C HIS A 447 45.10 -33.87 33.15
N SER A 448 45.01 -34.22 31.88
CA SER A 448 45.51 -33.36 30.78
C SER A 448 44.45 -32.32 30.39
N PHE A 449 44.84 -31.07 30.22
CA PHE A 449 43.92 -30.02 29.86
C PHE A 449 44.52 -29.00 28.88
N ILE A 450 43.63 -28.31 28.16
CA ILE A 450 43.95 -27.15 27.34
C ILE A 450 43.13 -25.98 27.86
N ALA A 451 43.80 -24.90 28.26
CA ALA A 451 43.18 -23.63 28.63
C ALA A 451 43.74 -22.52 27.74
N SER A 452 42.89 -21.87 26.94
CA SER A 452 43.36 -20.87 25.98
C SER A 452 42.34 -19.81 25.69
N GLN A 453 42.84 -18.60 25.45
CA GLN A 453 42.05 -17.54 24.85
C GLN A 453 42.03 -17.71 23.33
N VAL A 454 40.86 -17.62 22.71
CA VAL A 454 40.67 -17.72 21.27
C VAL A 454 39.95 -16.51 20.72
N SER A 455 40.31 -16.11 19.49
CA SER A 455 39.62 -15.06 18.77
C SER A 455 38.59 -15.68 17.85
N VAL A 456 37.31 -15.46 18.13
CA VAL A 456 36.19 -15.98 17.34
C VAL A 456 35.15 -14.89 17.10
N SER A 457 34.37 -15.02 16.03
CA SER A 457 33.34 -14.04 15.65
C SER A 457 32.06 -14.13 16.48
N ASP A 458 31.76 -15.31 16.99
CA ASP A 458 30.56 -15.59 17.76
C ASP A 458 30.70 -16.78 18.71
N ALA A 459 29.75 -16.96 19.62
CA ALA A 459 29.76 -18.05 20.59
C ALA A 459 29.59 -19.46 19.97
N GLY A 460 29.01 -19.53 18.75
CA GLY A 460 28.85 -20.78 18.00
C GLY A 460 30.20 -21.33 17.55
N ALA A 461 31.15 -20.48 17.19
CA ALA A 461 32.48 -20.85 16.79
C ALA A 461 33.26 -21.57 17.95
N LEU A 462 33.01 -21.22 19.22
CA LEU A 462 33.59 -21.94 20.35
C LEU A 462 33.12 -23.40 20.40
N ARG A 463 31.86 -23.68 20.03
CA ARG A 463 31.34 -25.05 19.94
C ARG A 463 32.04 -25.85 18.86
N THR A 464 32.31 -25.23 17.71
CA THR A 464 33.07 -25.88 16.62
C THR A 464 34.48 -26.30 17.07
N PHE A 465 35.15 -25.47 17.89
CA PHE A 465 36.40 -25.87 18.52
C PHE A 465 36.23 -27.12 19.43
N ALA A 466 35.20 -27.14 20.27
CA ALA A 466 34.93 -28.26 21.15
C ALA A 466 34.61 -29.55 20.38
N ASP A 467 33.85 -29.45 19.29
CA ASP A 467 33.53 -30.60 18.43
C ASP A 467 34.78 -31.14 17.73
N THR A 468 35.68 -30.28 17.26
CA THR A 468 36.96 -30.66 16.67
C THR A 468 37.87 -31.33 17.73
N TRP A 469 37.90 -30.77 18.93
CA TRP A 469 38.66 -31.35 20.05
C TRP A 469 38.10 -32.71 20.48
N LYS A 470 36.78 -32.91 20.50
CA LYS A 470 36.13 -34.19 20.82
C LYS A 470 36.51 -35.31 19.87
N GLN A 471 36.75 -35.00 18.59
CA GLN A 471 37.10 -36.00 17.56
C GLN A 471 38.54 -36.53 17.66
N LYS A 472 39.40 -35.86 18.40
CA LYS A 472 40.83 -36.20 18.51
C LYS A 472 41.24 -36.27 19.98
N ASP A 473 42.29 -37.04 20.25
CA ASP A 473 42.78 -37.28 21.60
C ASP A 473 43.87 -36.28 22.02
N TYR A 474 43.43 -35.01 22.19
CA TYR A 474 44.35 -33.93 22.57
C TYR A 474 44.54 -33.81 24.10
N SER A 475 43.47 -33.85 24.88
CA SER A 475 43.45 -33.70 26.33
C SER A 475 42.11 -34.20 26.92
N ASP A 476 42.05 -34.38 28.24
CA ASP A 476 40.86 -34.79 28.99
C ASP A 476 39.86 -33.63 29.11
N VAL A 477 40.37 -32.41 29.25
CA VAL A 477 39.55 -31.18 29.44
C VAL A 477 39.96 -30.09 28.49
N LEU A 478 38.99 -29.34 28.01
CA LEU A 478 39.16 -28.14 27.18
C LEU A 478 38.46 -26.97 27.84
N VAL A 479 39.19 -25.87 28.06
CA VAL A 479 38.63 -24.58 28.51
C VAL A 479 39.03 -23.51 27.48
N LEU A 480 38.02 -22.94 26.81
CA LEU A 480 38.24 -21.87 25.86
C LEU A 480 37.52 -20.58 26.32
N VAL A 481 38.20 -19.45 26.17
CA VAL A 481 37.67 -18.15 26.52
C VAL A 481 37.78 -17.23 25.30
N ALA A 482 36.70 -16.54 24.97
CA ALA A 482 36.68 -15.58 23.88
C ALA A 482 36.03 -14.24 24.30
N ALA A 483 36.69 -13.15 23.93
CA ALA A 483 36.07 -11.81 23.99
C ALA A 483 35.34 -11.55 22.68
N ILE A 484 34.01 -11.35 22.75
CA ILE A 484 33.14 -11.10 21.59
C ILE A 484 32.36 -9.80 21.86
N GLY A 485 32.74 -8.71 21.18
CA GLY A 485 32.24 -7.40 21.51
C GLY A 485 32.61 -7.01 22.95
N GLU A 486 31.64 -6.63 23.78
CA GLU A 486 31.85 -6.29 25.18
C GLU A 486 31.67 -7.51 26.14
N LYS A 487 31.39 -8.69 25.60
CA LYS A 487 31.10 -9.90 26.38
C LYS A 487 32.27 -10.88 26.37
N VAL A 488 32.43 -11.63 27.47
CA VAL A 488 33.32 -12.79 27.57
C VAL A 488 32.46 -14.04 27.44
N ASN A 489 32.87 -14.95 26.57
CA ASN A 489 32.26 -16.26 26.43
C ASN A 489 33.29 -17.33 26.87
N VAL A 490 32.85 -18.21 27.74
CA VAL A 490 33.66 -19.32 28.27
C VAL A 490 33.00 -20.62 27.83
N LEU A 491 33.79 -21.55 27.30
CA LEU A 491 33.38 -22.91 27.00
C LEU A 491 34.25 -23.88 27.78
N VAL A 492 33.65 -24.85 28.45
CA VAL A 492 34.31 -25.98 29.09
C VAL A 492 33.78 -27.26 28.45
N ALA A 493 34.67 -28.15 28.04
CA ALA A 493 34.32 -29.51 27.60
C ALA A 493 35.19 -30.56 28.33
N SER A 494 34.62 -31.72 28.64
CA SER A 494 35.31 -32.83 29.33
C SER A 494 35.00 -34.15 28.64
N LYS A 495 36.03 -35.03 28.54
CA LYS A 495 35.93 -36.41 28.08
C LYS A 495 35.97 -37.41 29.25
N THR A 496 36.40 -36.97 30.44
CA THR A 496 36.47 -37.79 31.62
C THR A 496 35.19 -37.69 32.46
N LYS A 497 34.88 -38.77 33.21
CA LYS A 497 33.75 -38.79 34.13
C LYS A 497 34.03 -38.06 35.44
N ASP A 498 35.31 -37.91 35.78
CA ASP A 498 35.76 -37.33 37.05
C ASP A 498 35.60 -35.79 37.06
N ILE A 499 35.62 -35.16 35.90
CA ILE A 499 35.46 -33.71 35.75
C ILE A 499 34.16 -33.39 35.00
N HIS A 500 33.22 -32.81 35.74
CA HIS A 500 31.92 -32.41 35.20
C HIS A 500 31.99 -30.96 34.66
N ALA A 501 31.94 -30.79 33.33
CA ALA A 501 32.06 -29.48 32.68
C ALA A 501 31.08 -28.39 33.21
N GLY A 502 29.84 -28.80 33.53
CA GLY A 502 28.83 -27.92 34.13
C GLY A 502 29.15 -27.46 35.56
N ASN A 503 29.95 -28.22 36.33
CA ASN A 503 30.41 -27.81 37.66
C ASN A 503 31.64 -26.91 37.53
N LEU A 504 32.62 -27.31 36.72
CA LEU A 504 33.83 -26.53 36.49
C LEU A 504 33.50 -25.12 35.95
N ILE A 505 32.56 -24.99 35.02
CA ILE A 505 32.20 -23.67 34.49
C ILE A 505 31.52 -22.78 35.55
N LYS A 506 30.80 -23.34 36.52
CA LYS A 506 30.18 -22.57 37.61
C LYS A 506 31.24 -22.00 38.58
N GLU A 507 32.38 -22.63 38.68
CA GLU A 507 33.50 -22.11 39.46
C GLU A 507 34.32 -21.08 38.70
N LEU A 508 34.46 -21.23 37.38
CA LEU A 508 35.25 -20.33 36.54
C LEU A 508 34.50 -19.07 36.13
N ALA A 509 33.19 -19.19 35.85
CA ALA A 509 32.39 -18.07 35.32
C ALA A 509 32.33 -16.81 36.22
N PRO A 510 32.29 -16.91 37.57
CA PRO A 510 32.31 -15.74 38.45
C PRO A 510 33.55 -14.86 38.29
N ILE A 511 34.71 -15.41 37.91
CA ILE A 511 35.95 -14.66 37.69
C ILE A 511 35.79 -13.56 36.62
N VAL A 512 35.02 -13.87 35.61
CA VAL A 512 34.70 -12.90 34.51
C VAL A 512 33.38 -12.18 34.70
N ASN A 513 32.86 -12.14 35.94
CA ASN A 513 31.51 -11.60 36.25
C ASN A 513 30.42 -12.30 35.44
N GLY A 514 30.56 -13.60 35.24
CA GLY A 514 29.71 -14.40 34.38
C GLY A 514 28.81 -15.37 35.12
N ARG A 515 27.87 -15.94 34.39
CA ARG A 515 27.02 -17.05 34.81
C ARG A 515 26.86 -18.02 33.65
N GLY A 516 26.79 -19.30 33.96
CA GLY A 516 26.62 -20.33 32.96
C GLY A 516 26.35 -21.69 33.56
N GLY A 517 26.27 -22.69 32.69
CA GLY A 517 26.06 -24.09 33.08
C GLY A 517 25.98 -24.95 31.82
N GLY A 518 25.73 -26.22 32.02
CA GLY A 518 25.61 -27.16 30.92
C GLY A 518 25.61 -28.61 31.37
N LYS A 519 25.85 -29.48 30.44
CA LYS A 519 25.91 -30.92 30.63
C LYS A 519 27.28 -31.35 31.19
N PRO A 520 27.44 -32.61 31.67
CA PRO A 520 28.71 -33.12 32.15
C PRO A 520 29.85 -33.04 31.13
N ASP A 521 29.54 -33.21 29.86
CA ASP A 521 30.49 -33.25 28.74
C ASP A 521 30.77 -31.89 28.09
N MET A 522 29.88 -30.91 28.28
CA MET A 522 30.07 -29.55 27.74
C MET A 522 29.18 -28.51 28.43
N ALA A 523 29.76 -27.37 28.76
CA ALA A 523 29.05 -26.24 29.36
C ALA A 523 29.57 -24.91 28.82
N MET A 524 28.71 -23.87 28.87
CA MET A 524 29.05 -22.52 28.43
C MET A 524 28.63 -21.49 29.46
N ALA A 525 29.39 -20.39 29.54
CA ALA A 525 29.07 -19.23 30.37
C ALA A 525 29.29 -17.93 29.58
N GLY A 526 28.51 -16.90 29.95
CA GLY A 526 28.69 -15.54 29.49
C GLY A 526 29.10 -14.63 30.65
N GLY A 527 30.08 -13.75 30.46
CA GLY A 527 30.56 -12.78 31.42
C GLY A 527 30.76 -11.40 30.80
N SER A 528 31.15 -10.42 31.62
CA SER A 528 31.36 -9.03 31.18
C SER A 528 32.75 -8.46 31.48
N ASN A 529 33.57 -9.16 32.30
CA ASN A 529 34.88 -8.69 32.71
C ASN A 529 35.99 -9.28 31.81
N GLN A 530 36.34 -8.58 30.73
CA GLN A 530 37.40 -9.02 29.82
C GLN A 530 38.81 -8.95 30.45
N ALA A 531 39.05 -8.03 31.38
CA ALA A 531 40.34 -7.90 32.06
C ALA A 531 40.70 -9.14 32.90
N ALA A 532 39.71 -9.90 33.36
CA ALA A 532 39.91 -11.10 34.16
C ALA A 532 40.08 -12.39 33.34
N ILE A 533 40.18 -12.34 32.02
CA ILE A 533 40.35 -13.54 31.15
C ILE A 533 41.62 -14.31 31.53
N GLN A 534 42.73 -13.61 31.73
CA GLN A 534 44.00 -14.24 32.11
C GLN A 534 43.94 -14.87 33.53
N GLU A 535 43.26 -14.21 34.46
CA GLU A 535 43.00 -14.73 35.79
C GLU A 535 42.18 -16.03 35.73
N LEU A 536 41.12 -16.06 34.89
CA LEU A 536 40.34 -17.28 34.67
C LEU A 536 41.20 -18.41 34.13
N LEU A 537 42.00 -18.16 33.09
CA LEU A 537 42.86 -19.19 32.49
C LEU A 537 43.91 -19.73 33.50
N THR A 538 44.44 -18.88 34.37
CA THR A 538 45.40 -19.25 35.42
C THR A 538 44.73 -20.03 36.53
N ALA A 539 43.44 -19.82 36.81
CA ALA A 539 42.69 -20.54 37.83
C ALA A 539 42.27 -21.97 37.41
N VAL A 540 42.33 -22.30 36.10
CA VAL A 540 41.90 -23.63 35.60
C VAL A 540 42.62 -24.81 36.29
N PRO A 541 43.98 -24.82 36.42
CA PRO A 541 44.66 -25.93 37.06
C PRO A 541 44.28 -26.19 38.53
N GLU A 542 43.89 -25.12 39.25
CA GLU A 542 43.49 -25.24 40.68
C GLU A 542 42.07 -25.77 40.86
N LYS A 543 41.26 -25.72 39.80
CA LYS A 543 39.83 -26.10 39.79
C LYS A 543 39.57 -27.45 39.12
N LEU A 544 40.59 -28.02 38.46
CA LEU A 544 40.59 -29.39 37.97
C LEU A 544 40.91 -30.37 39.11
#